data_6c2664cdc68be2e52f972bae2ce999e0
#
_entry.id   6c2664cdc68be2e52f972bae2ce999e0
#
_cell.length_a   1.000
_cell.length_b   1.000
_cell.length_c   1.000
_cell.angle_alpha   90.00
_cell.angle_beta   90.00
_cell.angle_gamma   90.00
#
_symmetry.space_group_name_H-M   'P 1'
#
loop_
_entity.id
_entity.type
_entity.pdbx_description
1 polymer ?
#
loop_
_entity_poly.entity_id
_entity_poly.type
_entity_poly.pdbx_seq_one_letter_code
_entity_poly.pdbx_strand_id
1 'polypeptide(L)'
;MHISSLPSPYGIGTLGQAAYDFADFLKAAGQHYWQLLPIGPTSYGDSPYQSFSTHAGNPYFIDLDLLREDGLLTQEEIDAVDWEAHSARVDYGFQYSVRFDLLYRAFLRGWERDADAVREFRNANPWVEDYALYMALKHSQDMRSWETWPEEIRLRRPGAAETYAVRLGDDVHFFIYLQYLFFGQWDALRSYVHALGLEIIGDLPIYVPYDSCDVWANPSLFQLDETGLPTGVAGCPPDYFSADGQLWGNPLYDWERMRQTDYAWWKERIAAAARLFDVIRIDHFRGLESYWAIPYGDKTARGGKWVKGPGHDFVRAMQERFPDLRLIAEDLGFLTDDVIRLQKDSGWPGMKVLEFAFDSREPSNYLPHRYIRNCICYSGTHDNETLAQWLAQTSETARAYAAEYLGLTEQEGYAWGILRSGLASVADTFIAQLQDYLGLGAEARMNTPGTLSDRNWSWRLQPGLLTAELAHRLRRMNTMYERL
;
A
#
# COMPACT_ATOMS: atom_id res chain seq x y z
N MET A 1 -1.07 -0.58 -10.68
CA MET A 1 0.02 -1.59 -10.83
C MET A 1 1.03 -1.41 -9.71
N HIS A 2 1.14 -2.38 -8.80
CA HIS A 2 2.08 -2.32 -7.67
C HIS A 2 3.50 -2.76 -8.11
N ILE A 3 4.54 -2.33 -7.39
CA ILE A 3 5.93 -2.67 -7.71
C ILE A 3 6.14 -4.19 -7.75
N SER A 4 5.66 -4.95 -6.73
CA SER A 4 5.80 -6.41 -6.69
C SER A 4 5.29 -7.12 -7.94
N SER A 5 4.33 -6.54 -8.63
CA SER A 5 3.68 -7.11 -9.81
C SER A 5 4.40 -6.80 -11.13
N LEU A 6 5.46 -5.99 -11.13
CA LEU A 6 6.24 -5.70 -12.34
C LEU A 6 6.96 -6.96 -12.86
N PRO A 7 7.18 -7.08 -14.19
CA PRO A 7 7.76 -8.28 -14.82
C PRO A 7 9.29 -8.31 -14.73
N SER A 8 9.85 -7.98 -13.57
CA SER A 8 11.29 -8.09 -13.32
C SER A 8 11.75 -9.55 -13.32
N PRO A 9 13.01 -9.88 -13.68
CA PRO A 9 13.45 -11.26 -13.89
C PRO A 9 13.56 -12.10 -12.61
N TYR A 10 13.62 -11.48 -11.42
CA TYR A 10 14.00 -12.15 -10.16
C TYR A 10 12.80 -12.54 -9.27
N GLY A 11 11.72 -13.03 -9.87
CA GLY A 11 10.57 -13.61 -9.15
C GLY A 11 9.66 -12.60 -8.44
N ILE A 12 10.01 -11.33 -8.39
CA ILE A 12 9.23 -10.20 -7.86
C ILE A 12 9.58 -8.93 -8.64
N GLY A 13 8.62 -8.01 -8.75
CA GLY A 13 8.90 -6.68 -9.31
C GLY A 13 9.84 -5.86 -8.45
N THR A 14 10.73 -5.09 -9.08
CA THR A 14 11.78 -4.31 -8.44
C THR A 14 11.83 -2.88 -8.96
N LEU A 15 12.64 -2.03 -8.33
CA LEU A 15 12.88 -0.63 -8.70
C LEU A 15 13.87 -0.47 -9.88
N GLY A 16 14.08 -1.57 -10.64
CA GLY A 16 14.96 -1.62 -11.81
C GLY A 16 14.24 -1.40 -13.14
N GLN A 17 14.82 -1.91 -14.23
CA GLN A 17 14.42 -1.64 -15.61
C GLN A 17 12.92 -1.82 -15.87
N ALA A 18 12.29 -2.86 -15.31
CA ALA A 18 10.84 -3.09 -15.49
C ALA A 18 9.96 -1.95 -14.93
N ALA A 19 10.42 -1.22 -13.91
CA ALA A 19 9.73 -0.06 -13.38
C ALA A 19 9.88 1.17 -14.29
N TYR A 20 11.06 1.35 -14.88
CA TYR A 20 11.29 2.40 -15.87
C TYR A 20 10.49 2.15 -17.15
N ASP A 21 10.49 0.92 -17.66
CA ASP A 21 9.70 0.53 -18.84
C ASP A 21 8.19 0.73 -18.60
N PHE A 22 7.72 0.47 -17.38
CA PHE A 22 6.33 0.72 -17.03
C PHE A 22 6.00 2.22 -16.98
N ALA A 23 6.90 3.05 -16.46
CA ALA A 23 6.72 4.50 -16.49
C ALA A 23 6.68 5.04 -17.94
N ASP A 24 7.56 4.53 -18.83
CA ASP A 24 7.53 4.85 -20.26
C ASP A 24 6.22 4.43 -20.92
N PHE A 25 5.71 3.24 -20.60
CA PHE A 25 4.40 2.78 -21.08
C PHE A 25 3.27 3.72 -20.61
N LEU A 26 3.25 4.12 -19.35
CA LEU A 26 2.25 5.07 -18.82
C LEU A 26 2.30 6.40 -19.58
N LYS A 27 3.50 6.93 -19.83
CA LYS A 27 3.68 8.16 -20.62
C LYS A 27 3.18 7.99 -22.05
N ALA A 28 3.52 6.89 -22.70
CA ALA A 28 3.06 6.59 -24.05
C ALA A 28 1.54 6.44 -24.12
N ALA A 29 0.93 5.85 -23.08
CA ALA A 29 -0.52 5.67 -22.93
C ALA A 29 -1.27 6.96 -22.55
N GLY A 30 -0.56 8.08 -22.31
CA GLY A 30 -1.18 9.36 -21.92
C GLY A 30 -1.78 9.31 -20.50
N GLN A 31 -1.16 8.58 -19.60
CA GLN A 31 -1.53 8.59 -18.19
C GLN A 31 -0.86 9.77 -17.45
N HIS A 32 -1.43 10.17 -16.32
CA HIS A 32 -0.86 11.20 -15.43
C HIS A 32 -0.35 10.60 -14.13
N TYR A 33 -0.93 9.50 -13.69
CA TYR A 33 -0.68 8.92 -12.40
C TYR A 33 -0.26 7.45 -12.48
N TRP A 34 0.65 7.08 -11.60
CA TRP A 34 0.94 5.71 -11.24
C TRP A 34 0.54 5.46 -9.79
N GLN A 35 -0.57 4.74 -9.57
CA GLN A 35 -0.99 4.39 -8.22
C GLN A 35 -0.33 3.09 -7.75
N LEU A 36 0.22 3.14 -6.54
CA LEU A 36 0.87 2.06 -5.82
C LEU A 36 0.11 1.71 -4.54
N LEU A 37 0.21 0.47 -4.10
CA LEU A 37 -0.10 0.04 -2.74
C LEU A 37 1.04 0.49 -1.80
N PRO A 38 0.89 0.36 -0.46
CA PRO A 38 2.00 0.66 0.45
C PRO A 38 3.28 -0.09 0.05
N ILE A 39 4.41 0.60 0.05
CA ILE A 39 5.72 0.06 -0.41
C ILE A 39 6.66 -0.29 0.75
N GLY A 40 6.10 -0.43 1.97
CA GLY A 40 6.86 -0.83 3.16
C GLY A 40 7.15 -2.33 3.21
N PRO A 41 8.06 -2.76 4.11
CA PRO A 41 8.38 -4.16 4.29
C PRO A 41 7.16 -4.94 4.81
N THR A 42 6.81 -6.03 4.13
CA THR A 42 5.64 -6.85 4.47
C THR A 42 5.92 -7.81 5.63
N SER A 43 4.89 -8.08 6.44
CA SER A 43 4.91 -9.05 7.51
C SER A 43 4.21 -10.36 7.11
N TYR A 44 3.84 -11.19 8.08
CA TYR A 44 3.12 -12.46 7.84
C TYR A 44 1.86 -12.24 6.98
N GLY A 45 1.70 -13.05 5.95
CA GLY A 45 0.62 -12.96 4.96
C GLY A 45 0.90 -12.01 3.81
N ASP A 46 2.10 -11.42 3.75
CA ASP A 46 2.65 -10.64 2.63
C ASP A 46 1.82 -9.43 2.19
N SER A 47 0.85 -9.04 3.02
CA SER A 47 0.00 -7.88 2.75
C SER A 47 0.81 -6.57 2.85
N PRO A 48 0.76 -5.70 1.84
CA PRO A 48 1.33 -4.36 1.92
C PRO A 48 0.75 -3.51 3.06
N TYR A 49 -0.46 -3.85 3.53
CA TYR A 49 -1.14 -3.16 4.64
C TYR A 49 -0.71 -3.65 6.02
N GLN A 50 0.10 -4.72 6.07
CA GLN A 50 0.68 -5.29 7.28
C GLN A 50 2.20 -5.07 7.23
N SER A 51 2.64 -3.83 7.40
CA SER A 51 4.06 -3.46 7.30
C SER A 51 4.73 -3.41 8.68
N PHE A 52 5.99 -3.82 8.75
CA PHE A 52 6.82 -3.66 9.95
C PHE A 52 7.15 -2.21 10.29
N SER A 53 7.00 -1.28 9.35
CA SER A 53 7.25 0.15 9.57
C SER A 53 6.49 1.02 8.57
N THR A 54 6.01 2.16 9.03
CA THR A 54 5.37 3.19 8.19
C THR A 54 6.37 4.08 7.46
N HIS A 55 7.67 3.94 7.73
CA HIS A 55 8.74 4.75 7.16
C HIS A 55 9.64 3.97 6.21
N ALA A 56 9.85 2.69 6.48
CA ALA A 56 10.81 1.87 5.76
C ALA A 56 10.29 1.42 4.39
N GLY A 57 11.20 1.30 3.43
CA GLY A 57 10.94 0.68 2.15
C GLY A 57 11.13 -0.83 2.18
N ASN A 58 10.43 -1.54 1.29
CA ASN A 58 10.47 -3.00 1.20
C ASN A 58 11.78 -3.48 0.56
N PRO A 59 12.65 -4.22 1.27
CA PRO A 59 13.90 -4.72 0.70
C PRO A 59 13.72 -5.64 -0.50
N TYR A 60 12.57 -6.27 -0.66
CA TYR A 60 12.27 -7.09 -1.84
C TYR A 60 12.26 -6.29 -3.15
N PHE A 61 12.04 -4.96 -3.08
CA PHE A 61 12.00 -4.12 -4.27
C PHE A 61 13.38 -3.58 -4.69
N ILE A 62 14.43 -3.79 -3.88
CA ILE A 62 15.81 -3.46 -4.27
C ILE A 62 16.17 -4.28 -5.50
N ASP A 63 16.55 -3.62 -6.59
CA ASP A 63 16.88 -4.28 -7.85
C ASP A 63 18.31 -4.86 -7.81
N LEU A 64 18.45 -6.11 -8.22
CA LEU A 64 19.72 -6.83 -8.17
C LEU A 64 20.64 -6.45 -9.33
N ASP A 65 20.12 -6.08 -10.49
CA ASP A 65 20.91 -5.63 -11.63
C ASP A 65 21.58 -4.29 -11.32
N LEU A 66 20.88 -3.37 -10.67
CA LEU A 66 21.45 -2.11 -10.20
C LEU A 66 22.57 -2.35 -9.16
N LEU A 67 22.40 -3.34 -8.27
CA LEU A 67 23.48 -3.71 -7.33
C LEU A 67 24.69 -4.32 -8.04
N ARG A 68 24.46 -5.10 -9.10
CA ARG A 68 25.54 -5.64 -9.93
C ARG A 68 26.28 -4.53 -10.67
N GLU A 69 25.55 -3.61 -11.29
CA GLU A 69 26.12 -2.45 -12.01
C GLU A 69 26.97 -1.58 -11.10
N ASP A 70 26.57 -1.46 -9.84
CA ASP A 70 27.31 -0.75 -8.79
C ASP A 70 28.46 -1.58 -8.17
N GLY A 71 28.68 -2.82 -8.64
CA GLY A 71 29.75 -3.72 -8.18
C GLY A 71 29.49 -4.32 -6.80
N LEU A 72 28.28 -4.27 -6.29
CA LEU A 72 27.88 -4.87 -5.01
C LEU A 72 27.53 -6.35 -5.13
N LEU A 73 27.14 -6.80 -6.31
CA LEU A 73 26.91 -8.21 -6.66
C LEU A 73 27.67 -8.59 -7.93
N THR A 74 27.91 -9.87 -8.12
CA THR A 74 28.38 -10.42 -9.39
C THR A 74 27.26 -11.11 -10.13
N GLN A 75 27.42 -11.29 -11.45
CA GLN A 75 26.43 -12.03 -12.25
C GLN A 75 26.32 -13.48 -11.80
N GLU A 76 27.44 -14.11 -11.46
CA GLU A 76 27.51 -15.50 -11.01
C GLU A 76 26.72 -15.71 -9.70
N GLU A 77 26.72 -14.72 -8.81
CA GLU A 77 25.95 -14.80 -7.56
C GLU A 77 24.44 -14.75 -7.83
N ILE A 78 24.03 -13.93 -8.78
CA ILE A 78 22.62 -13.82 -9.19
C ILE A 78 22.18 -15.08 -9.94
N ASP A 79 23.00 -15.59 -10.87
CA ASP A 79 22.71 -16.77 -11.69
C ASP A 79 22.73 -18.08 -10.87
N ALA A 80 23.32 -18.07 -9.66
CA ALA A 80 23.29 -19.22 -8.76
C ALA A 80 21.90 -19.56 -8.21
N VAL A 81 20.93 -18.66 -8.39
CA VAL A 81 19.53 -18.82 -7.93
C VAL A 81 18.64 -19.20 -9.12
N ASP A 82 17.80 -20.21 -8.97
CA ASP A 82 16.80 -20.61 -9.97
C ASP A 82 15.57 -19.68 -9.90
N TRP A 83 15.62 -18.57 -10.62
CA TRP A 83 14.54 -17.59 -10.67
C TRP A 83 13.35 -18.03 -11.55
N GLU A 84 13.56 -18.89 -12.56
CA GLU A 84 12.54 -19.28 -13.54
C GLU A 84 11.41 -20.07 -12.90
N ALA A 85 11.73 -20.96 -11.96
CA ALA A 85 10.76 -21.78 -11.25
C ALA A 85 9.73 -20.95 -10.45
N HIS A 86 10.04 -19.66 -10.15
CA HIS A 86 9.23 -18.76 -9.33
C HIS A 86 8.79 -17.49 -10.09
N SER A 87 8.69 -17.55 -11.44
CA SER A 87 8.43 -16.36 -12.27
C SER A 87 6.95 -16.00 -12.44
N ALA A 88 6.03 -16.97 -12.34
CA ALA A 88 4.62 -16.80 -12.66
C ALA A 88 3.85 -15.94 -11.65
N ARG A 89 4.20 -16.04 -10.36
CA ARG A 89 3.66 -15.29 -9.23
C ARG A 89 4.79 -14.96 -8.26
N VAL A 90 4.57 -13.99 -7.37
CA VAL A 90 5.51 -13.76 -6.26
C VAL A 90 5.40 -14.91 -5.28
N ASP A 91 6.50 -15.62 -5.07
CA ASP A 91 6.71 -16.58 -3.98
C ASP A 91 7.51 -15.88 -2.89
N TYR A 92 6.82 -15.31 -1.90
CA TYR A 92 7.47 -14.55 -0.84
C TYR A 92 8.36 -15.41 0.06
N GLY A 93 8.01 -16.68 0.27
CA GLY A 93 8.86 -17.62 1.01
C GLY A 93 10.19 -17.85 0.30
N PHE A 94 10.15 -18.04 -1.02
CA PHE A 94 11.35 -18.12 -1.84
C PHE A 94 12.16 -16.82 -1.81
N GLN A 95 11.49 -15.67 -2.01
CA GLN A 95 12.18 -14.36 -1.94
C GLN A 95 12.89 -14.17 -0.59
N TYR A 96 12.22 -14.51 0.51
CA TYR A 96 12.83 -14.43 1.84
C TYR A 96 14.09 -15.30 1.95
N SER A 97 14.04 -16.53 1.44
CA SER A 97 15.14 -17.48 1.59
C SER A 97 16.39 -17.14 0.76
N VAL A 98 16.22 -16.49 -0.41
CA VAL A 98 17.35 -16.26 -1.33
C VAL A 98 17.80 -14.82 -1.41
N ARG A 99 16.84 -13.88 -1.31
CA ARG A 99 17.12 -12.46 -1.58
C ARG A 99 17.93 -11.81 -0.46
N PHE A 100 17.63 -12.14 0.79
CA PHE A 100 18.39 -11.60 1.91
C PHE A 100 19.85 -12.07 1.92
N ASP A 101 20.17 -13.27 1.44
CA ASP A 101 21.56 -13.73 1.27
C ASP A 101 22.32 -12.87 0.24
N LEU A 102 21.69 -12.56 -0.89
CA LEU A 102 22.27 -11.68 -1.91
C LEU A 102 22.46 -10.25 -1.37
N LEU A 103 21.44 -9.72 -0.71
CA LEU A 103 21.50 -8.39 -0.11
C LEU A 103 22.56 -8.31 1.01
N TYR A 104 22.77 -9.40 1.75
CA TYR A 104 23.83 -9.45 2.76
C TYR A 104 25.24 -9.43 2.12
N ARG A 105 25.42 -10.11 0.97
CA ARG A 105 26.67 -10.02 0.20
C ARG A 105 26.93 -8.60 -0.30
N ALA A 106 25.88 -7.93 -0.78
CA ALA A 106 25.95 -6.51 -1.18
C ALA A 106 26.34 -5.63 0.01
N PHE A 107 25.74 -5.85 1.17
CA PHE A 107 26.10 -5.15 2.41
C PHE A 107 27.58 -5.31 2.77
N LEU A 108 28.11 -6.53 2.77
CA LEU A 108 29.52 -6.80 3.13
C LEU A 108 30.50 -6.06 2.21
N ARG A 109 30.13 -5.81 0.95
CA ARG A 109 30.97 -5.05 0.01
C ARG A 109 30.79 -3.54 0.12
N GLY A 110 29.55 -3.11 0.40
CA GLY A 110 29.17 -1.70 0.32
C GLY A 110 29.28 -0.94 1.63
N TRP A 111 29.16 -1.57 2.79
CA TRP A 111 29.06 -0.87 4.07
C TRP A 111 30.20 0.11 4.34
N GLU A 112 31.45 -0.34 4.22
CA GLU A 112 32.62 0.50 4.41
C GLU A 112 32.86 1.46 3.22
N ARG A 113 32.57 0.99 2.00
CA ARG A 113 32.70 1.78 0.78
C ARG A 113 31.80 3.02 0.81
N ASP A 114 30.55 2.84 1.25
CA ASP A 114 29.50 3.85 1.21
C ASP A 114 29.31 4.56 2.57
N ALA A 115 30.24 4.39 3.51
CA ALA A 115 30.10 4.82 4.91
C ALA A 115 29.69 6.31 5.08
N ASP A 116 30.21 7.20 4.24
CA ASP A 116 29.87 8.63 4.30
C ASP A 116 28.43 8.87 3.85
N ALA A 117 28.01 8.27 2.75
CA ALA A 117 26.65 8.40 2.23
C ALA A 117 25.62 7.75 3.15
N VAL A 118 25.95 6.58 3.72
CA VAL A 118 25.11 5.93 4.73
C VAL A 118 24.95 6.79 5.98
N ARG A 119 26.04 7.46 6.42
CA ARG A 119 25.96 8.39 7.57
C ARG A 119 25.06 9.59 7.25
N GLU A 120 25.13 10.15 6.05
CA GLU A 120 24.24 11.24 5.62
C GLU A 120 22.79 10.76 5.58
N PHE A 121 22.53 9.55 5.03
CA PHE A 121 21.20 8.94 5.02
C PHE A 121 20.64 8.78 6.44
N ARG A 122 21.42 8.24 7.39
CA ARG A 122 21.02 8.10 8.80
C ARG A 122 20.67 9.44 9.43
N ASN A 123 21.49 10.47 9.22
CA ASN A 123 21.24 11.81 9.76
C ASN A 123 19.95 12.43 9.21
N ALA A 124 19.64 12.18 7.94
CA ALA A 124 18.41 12.65 7.30
C ALA A 124 17.18 11.81 7.66
N ASN A 125 17.35 10.60 8.20
CA ASN A 125 16.33 9.62 8.47
C ASN A 125 16.46 8.98 9.87
N PRO A 126 16.30 9.75 10.97
CA PRO A 126 16.51 9.23 12.33
C PRO A 126 15.66 8.01 12.70
N TRP A 127 14.51 7.82 12.04
CA TRP A 127 13.61 6.67 12.21
C TRP A 127 14.30 5.33 11.89
N VAL A 128 15.36 5.36 11.06
CA VAL A 128 16.04 4.13 10.60
C VAL A 128 16.73 3.38 11.74
N GLU A 129 17.13 4.08 12.81
CA GLU A 129 17.78 3.47 13.97
C GLU A 129 16.83 2.51 14.71
N ASP A 130 15.62 2.98 15.03
CA ASP A 130 14.61 2.15 15.70
C ASP A 130 14.13 1.02 14.78
N TYR A 131 13.95 1.29 13.48
CA TYR A 131 13.57 0.27 12.51
C TYR A 131 14.63 -0.82 12.38
N ALA A 132 15.89 -0.45 12.23
CA ALA A 132 16.98 -1.41 12.06
C ALA A 132 17.18 -2.26 13.32
N LEU A 133 17.10 -1.66 14.51
CA LEU A 133 17.15 -2.39 15.77
C LEU A 133 15.95 -3.35 15.90
N TYR A 134 14.74 -2.91 15.54
CA TYR A 134 13.54 -3.75 15.53
C TYR A 134 13.71 -4.97 14.63
N MET A 135 14.19 -4.79 13.40
CA MET A 135 14.41 -5.88 12.46
C MET A 135 15.55 -6.80 12.87
N ALA A 136 16.65 -6.27 13.44
CA ALA A 136 17.74 -7.07 13.99
C ALA A 136 17.27 -7.94 15.17
N LEU A 137 16.40 -7.39 16.03
CA LEU A 137 15.76 -8.12 17.12
C LEU A 137 14.85 -9.23 16.56
N LYS A 138 13.99 -8.93 15.59
CA LYS A 138 13.15 -9.95 14.93
C LYS A 138 13.98 -11.06 14.34
N HIS A 139 15.03 -10.72 13.62
CA HIS A 139 15.96 -11.72 13.04
C HIS A 139 16.60 -12.59 14.13
N SER A 140 17.07 -12.00 15.22
CA SER A 140 17.65 -12.73 16.34
C SER A 140 16.66 -13.59 17.15
N GLN A 141 15.35 -13.39 16.96
CA GLN A 141 14.24 -14.08 17.62
C GLN A 141 13.39 -14.90 16.65
N ASP A 142 13.97 -15.41 15.55
CA ASP A 142 13.27 -16.21 14.53
C ASP A 142 12.01 -15.55 13.97
N MET A 143 12.05 -14.25 13.75
CA MET A 143 10.94 -13.40 13.26
C MET A 143 9.68 -13.39 14.15
N ARG A 144 9.80 -13.80 15.41
CA ARG A 144 8.67 -13.78 16.36
C ARG A 144 8.21 -12.34 16.65
N SER A 145 6.92 -12.21 16.98
CA SER A 145 6.34 -10.95 17.43
C SER A 145 7.04 -10.39 18.66
N TRP A 146 7.21 -9.06 18.71
CA TRP A 146 7.91 -8.38 19.80
C TRP A 146 7.28 -8.59 21.17
N GLU A 147 6.01 -8.96 21.25
CA GLU A 147 5.34 -9.31 22.51
C GLU A 147 6.00 -10.49 23.24
N THR A 148 6.70 -11.35 22.48
CA THR A 148 7.38 -12.54 23.01
C THR A 148 8.85 -12.28 23.37
N TRP A 149 9.37 -11.07 23.14
CA TRP A 149 10.77 -10.73 23.42
C TRP A 149 11.04 -10.62 24.93
N PRO A 150 12.31 -10.68 25.35
CA PRO A 150 12.70 -10.41 26.75
C PRO A 150 12.12 -9.07 27.22
N GLU A 151 11.65 -9.04 28.48
CA GLU A 151 10.88 -7.90 29.01
C GLU A 151 11.63 -6.57 28.88
N GLU A 152 12.94 -6.56 29.15
CA GLU A 152 13.75 -5.35 29.12
C GLU A 152 13.73 -4.66 27.75
N ILE A 153 13.80 -5.44 26.66
CA ILE A 153 13.77 -4.88 25.29
C ILE A 153 12.34 -4.75 24.75
N ARG A 154 11.44 -5.67 25.13
CA ARG A 154 10.03 -5.60 24.79
C ARG A 154 9.40 -4.28 25.27
N LEU A 155 9.66 -3.89 26.49
CA LEU A 155 9.13 -2.67 27.10
C LEU A 155 10.11 -1.48 27.02
N ARG A 156 11.17 -1.60 26.21
CA ARG A 156 12.19 -0.56 26.02
C ARG A 156 12.65 0.06 27.36
N ARG A 157 12.98 -0.81 28.34
CA ARG A 157 13.52 -0.35 29.62
C ARG A 157 14.76 0.53 29.40
N PRO A 158 15.03 1.53 30.25
CA PRO A 158 16.17 2.42 30.07
C PRO A 158 17.48 1.68 29.83
N GLY A 159 18.21 2.02 28.76
CA GLY A 159 19.48 1.41 28.38
C GLY A 159 19.37 0.07 27.64
N ALA A 160 18.16 -0.50 27.50
CA ALA A 160 17.99 -1.78 26.79
C ALA A 160 18.23 -1.63 25.28
N ALA A 161 17.65 -0.60 24.66
CA ALA A 161 17.81 -0.37 23.22
C ALA A 161 19.29 -0.21 22.85
N GLU A 162 20.04 0.58 23.57
CA GLU A 162 21.48 0.80 23.37
C GLU A 162 22.28 -0.49 23.56
N THR A 163 21.94 -1.28 24.58
CA THR A 163 22.60 -2.57 24.84
C THR A 163 22.40 -3.56 23.70
N TYR A 164 21.16 -3.69 23.22
CA TYR A 164 20.84 -4.60 22.12
C TYR A 164 21.38 -4.08 20.78
N ALA A 165 21.39 -2.76 20.54
CA ALA A 165 21.99 -2.18 19.35
C ALA A 165 23.50 -2.49 19.25
N VAL A 166 24.22 -2.41 20.36
CA VAL A 166 25.65 -2.82 20.40
C VAL A 166 25.81 -4.33 20.19
N ARG A 167 24.95 -5.14 20.83
CA ARG A 167 25.01 -6.60 20.74
C ARG A 167 24.70 -7.12 19.34
N LEU A 168 23.79 -6.50 18.61
CA LEU A 168 23.32 -6.88 17.27
C LEU A 168 23.87 -5.96 16.17
N GLY A 169 25.02 -5.32 16.41
CA GLY A 169 25.56 -4.25 15.58
C GLY A 169 25.60 -4.56 14.09
N ASP A 170 26.07 -5.75 13.71
CA ASP A 170 26.16 -6.15 12.29
C ASP A 170 24.77 -6.26 11.63
N ASP A 171 23.79 -6.85 12.33
CA ASP A 171 22.41 -6.93 11.82
C ASP A 171 21.76 -5.55 11.75
N VAL A 172 21.97 -4.68 12.74
CA VAL A 172 21.49 -3.30 12.71
C VAL A 172 22.08 -2.54 11.51
N HIS A 173 23.38 -2.65 11.29
CA HIS A 173 24.04 -2.06 10.14
C HIS A 173 23.50 -2.59 8.79
N PHE A 174 23.24 -3.89 8.73
CA PHE A 174 22.64 -4.52 7.55
C PHE A 174 21.26 -3.90 7.23
N PHE A 175 20.36 -3.83 8.21
CA PHE A 175 19.03 -3.26 7.95
C PHE A 175 19.07 -1.76 7.65
N ILE A 176 20.00 -0.99 8.21
CA ILE A 176 20.24 0.41 7.81
C ILE A 176 20.68 0.47 6.34
N TYR A 177 21.63 -0.39 5.94
CA TYR A 177 22.16 -0.40 4.59
C TYR A 177 21.08 -0.79 3.55
N LEU A 178 20.19 -1.72 3.87
CA LEU A 178 19.04 -2.05 3.02
C LEU A 178 18.14 -0.83 2.76
N GLN A 179 17.90 -0.01 3.78
CA GLN A 179 17.11 1.21 3.61
C GLN A 179 17.85 2.25 2.77
N TYR A 180 19.16 2.42 2.98
CA TYR A 180 19.98 3.27 2.13
C TYR A 180 19.89 2.87 0.65
N LEU A 181 20.03 1.58 0.34
CA LEU A 181 19.90 1.06 -1.04
C LEU A 181 18.49 1.27 -1.61
N PHE A 182 17.46 0.94 -0.83
CA PHE A 182 16.08 1.12 -1.27
C PHE A 182 15.77 2.58 -1.63
N PHE A 183 16.10 3.50 -0.74
CA PHE A 183 15.79 4.91 -0.97
C PHE A 183 16.62 5.50 -2.11
N GLY A 184 17.87 5.05 -2.30
CA GLY A 184 18.67 5.45 -3.46
C GLY A 184 18.03 5.06 -4.79
N GLN A 185 17.55 3.81 -4.91
CA GLN A 185 16.85 3.32 -6.11
C GLN A 185 15.46 3.96 -6.26
N TRP A 186 14.72 4.15 -5.17
CA TRP A 186 13.41 4.80 -5.20
C TRP A 186 13.49 6.25 -5.66
N ASP A 187 14.42 7.03 -5.11
CA ASP A 187 14.59 8.44 -5.47
C ASP A 187 14.99 8.60 -6.94
N ALA A 188 15.80 7.69 -7.48
CA ALA A 188 16.15 7.65 -8.90
C ALA A 188 14.92 7.35 -9.77
N LEU A 189 14.15 6.32 -9.45
CA LEU A 189 12.93 5.97 -10.17
C LEU A 189 11.89 7.10 -10.10
N ARG A 190 11.65 7.67 -8.92
CA ARG A 190 10.70 8.78 -8.74
C ARG A 190 11.11 9.99 -9.56
N SER A 191 12.38 10.32 -9.58
CA SER A 191 12.91 11.42 -10.40
C SER A 191 12.68 11.18 -11.89
N TYR A 192 12.83 9.94 -12.35
CA TYR A 192 12.55 9.55 -13.73
C TYR A 192 11.05 9.68 -14.05
N VAL A 193 10.18 9.18 -13.20
CA VAL A 193 8.71 9.31 -13.34
C VAL A 193 8.30 10.78 -13.47
N HIS A 194 8.89 11.66 -12.64
CA HIS A 194 8.64 13.10 -12.71
C HIS A 194 9.18 13.73 -14.01
N ALA A 195 10.34 13.30 -14.49
CA ALA A 195 10.90 13.78 -15.76
C ALA A 195 10.00 13.44 -16.97
N LEU A 196 9.22 12.36 -16.87
CA LEU A 196 8.18 12.01 -17.85
C LEU A 196 6.89 12.84 -17.69
N GLY A 197 6.76 13.66 -16.64
CA GLY A 197 5.55 14.43 -16.30
C GLY A 197 4.45 13.56 -15.69
N LEU A 198 4.83 12.46 -15.06
CA LEU A 198 3.94 11.58 -14.30
C LEU A 198 4.06 11.87 -12.80
N GLU A 199 3.04 11.51 -12.04
CA GLU A 199 3.01 11.61 -10.58
C GLU A 199 2.64 10.24 -9.97
N ILE A 200 3.05 10.05 -8.72
CA ILE A 200 2.82 8.79 -8.00
C ILE A 200 1.75 9.01 -6.94
N ILE A 201 0.70 8.18 -6.97
CA ILE A 201 -0.29 8.08 -5.91
C ILE A 201 0.14 6.92 -5.00
N GLY A 202 0.38 7.20 -3.73
CA GLY A 202 0.63 6.19 -2.71
C GLY A 202 -0.58 5.90 -1.84
N ASP A 203 -0.45 4.89 -1.02
CA ASP A 203 -1.49 4.44 -0.11
C ASP A 203 -0.97 4.43 1.33
N LEU A 204 -1.77 4.97 2.24
CA LEU A 204 -1.44 5.11 3.65
C LEU A 204 -2.53 4.41 4.49
N PRO A 205 -2.30 3.18 4.97
CA PRO A 205 -3.22 2.51 5.88
C PRO A 205 -3.46 3.36 7.13
N ILE A 206 -4.72 3.54 7.55
CA ILE A 206 -4.98 4.33 8.77
C ILE A 206 -4.31 3.69 9.98
N TYR A 207 -4.38 2.37 10.12
CA TYR A 207 -3.77 1.64 11.22
C TYR A 207 -2.40 1.09 10.86
N VAL A 208 -1.65 0.75 11.91
CA VAL A 208 -0.37 0.02 11.80
C VAL A 208 -0.51 -1.35 12.47
N PRO A 209 0.23 -2.37 12.01
CA PRO A 209 0.22 -3.69 12.67
C PRO A 209 0.73 -3.59 14.10
N TYR A 210 0.17 -4.44 14.98
CA TYR A 210 0.70 -4.58 16.33
C TYR A 210 2.16 -4.99 16.32
N ASP A 211 2.51 -5.99 15.52
CA ASP A 211 3.89 -6.44 15.33
C ASP A 211 4.62 -5.53 14.32
N SER A 212 4.89 -4.30 14.76
CA SER A 212 5.61 -3.28 13.98
C SER A 212 6.56 -2.47 14.86
N CYS A 213 7.57 -1.89 14.22
CA CYS A 213 8.45 -0.90 14.83
C CYS A 213 7.66 0.30 15.37
N ASP A 214 6.62 0.72 14.64
CA ASP A 214 5.79 1.87 15.00
C ASP A 214 5.17 1.70 16.39
N VAL A 215 4.59 0.54 16.68
CA VAL A 215 3.97 0.25 17.98
C VAL A 215 5.03 0.02 19.04
N TRP A 216 6.05 -0.78 18.75
CA TRP A 216 7.12 -1.09 19.70
C TRP A 216 7.91 0.15 20.14
N ALA A 217 8.22 1.06 19.20
CA ALA A 217 8.97 2.28 19.48
C ALA A 217 8.10 3.36 20.16
N ASN A 218 6.79 3.36 19.92
CA ASN A 218 5.88 4.41 20.38
C ASN A 218 4.66 3.85 21.15
N PRO A 219 4.82 2.94 22.13
CA PRO A 219 3.70 2.21 22.74
C PRO A 219 2.68 3.14 23.39
N SER A 220 3.10 4.32 23.85
CA SER A 220 2.22 5.30 24.49
C SER A 220 1.23 5.98 23.55
N LEU A 221 1.38 5.83 22.23
CA LEU A 221 0.45 6.37 21.23
C LEU A 221 -0.70 5.42 20.90
N PHE A 222 -0.68 4.22 21.48
CA PHE A 222 -1.65 3.17 21.24
C PHE A 222 -2.34 2.76 22.54
N GLN A 223 -3.55 2.21 22.42
CA GLN A 223 -4.30 1.69 23.57
C GLN A 223 -3.75 0.31 23.97
N LEU A 224 -2.63 0.32 24.68
CA LEU A 224 -1.97 -0.86 25.21
C LEU A 224 -2.10 -0.89 26.74
N ASP A 225 -2.06 -2.09 27.32
CA ASP A 225 -1.94 -2.26 28.76
C ASP A 225 -0.48 -2.13 29.25
N GLU A 226 -0.27 -2.27 30.54
CA GLU A 226 1.05 -2.17 31.17
C GLU A 226 2.05 -3.27 30.74
N THR A 227 1.55 -4.35 30.17
CA THR A 227 2.35 -5.44 29.62
C THR A 227 2.68 -5.25 28.14
N GLY A 228 2.12 -4.21 27.50
CA GLY A 228 2.28 -3.89 26.08
C GLY A 228 1.26 -4.58 25.18
N LEU A 229 0.25 -5.29 25.71
CA LEU A 229 -0.80 -5.91 24.91
C LEU A 229 -1.91 -4.90 24.57
N PRO A 230 -2.52 -4.99 23.37
CA PRO A 230 -3.65 -4.15 23.03
C PRO A 230 -4.83 -4.33 24.00
N THR A 231 -5.52 -3.26 24.36
CA THR A 231 -6.79 -3.33 25.10
C THR A 231 -7.97 -3.43 24.16
N GLY A 232 -7.80 -3.00 22.92
CA GLY A 232 -8.76 -3.10 21.82
C GLY A 232 -8.06 -3.05 20.47
N VAL A 233 -8.70 -3.62 19.47
CA VAL A 233 -8.18 -3.67 18.12
C VAL A 233 -9.20 -3.16 17.10
N ALA A 234 -8.70 -2.75 15.93
CA ALA A 234 -9.50 -2.22 14.84
C ALA A 234 -10.14 -3.33 14.00
N GLY A 235 -11.23 -2.97 13.35
CA GLY A 235 -11.93 -3.81 12.39
C GLY A 235 -13.13 -3.11 11.78
N CYS A 236 -14.02 -3.89 11.17
CA CYS A 236 -15.32 -3.44 10.68
C CYS A 236 -16.46 -4.28 11.27
N PRO A 237 -17.64 -3.67 11.50
CA PRO A 237 -18.80 -4.40 11.98
C PRO A 237 -19.26 -5.47 10.98
N PRO A 238 -20.07 -6.45 11.43
CA PRO A 238 -20.79 -7.33 10.53
C PRO A 238 -21.62 -6.57 9.49
N ASP A 239 -21.54 -7.04 8.25
CA ASP A 239 -22.27 -6.50 7.12
C ASP A 239 -22.80 -7.64 6.20
N TYR A 240 -23.32 -7.27 5.02
CA TYR A 240 -23.80 -8.25 4.03
C TYR A 240 -22.69 -9.14 3.45
N PHE A 241 -21.44 -8.67 3.44
CA PHE A 241 -20.30 -9.39 2.90
C PHE A 241 -19.62 -10.28 3.93
N SER A 242 -19.71 -9.90 5.22
CA SER A 242 -19.11 -10.65 6.32
C SER A 242 -20.03 -10.67 7.53
N ALA A 243 -20.66 -11.83 7.79
CA ALA A 243 -21.55 -12.01 8.93
C ALA A 243 -20.84 -11.90 10.31
N ASP A 244 -19.52 -12.05 10.33
CA ASP A 244 -18.67 -11.91 11.52
C ASP A 244 -17.96 -10.55 11.59
N GLY A 245 -18.15 -9.71 10.56
CA GLY A 245 -17.36 -8.49 10.35
C GLY A 245 -15.91 -8.81 9.98
N GLN A 246 -15.04 -7.80 10.04
CA GLN A 246 -13.62 -7.96 9.78
C GLN A 246 -12.82 -7.61 11.04
N LEU A 247 -12.05 -8.55 11.53
CA LEU A 247 -11.12 -8.37 12.65
C LEU A 247 -9.72 -8.15 12.07
N TRP A 248 -9.25 -6.90 12.06
CA TRP A 248 -7.93 -6.58 11.47
C TRP A 248 -6.76 -6.80 12.45
N GLY A 249 -7.02 -6.71 13.75
CA GLY A 249 -6.01 -6.96 14.78
C GLY A 249 -5.03 -5.80 15.04
N ASN A 250 -5.14 -4.70 14.30
CA ASN A 250 -4.32 -3.51 14.53
C ASN A 250 -4.69 -2.83 15.84
N PRO A 251 -3.74 -2.39 16.68
CA PRO A 251 -4.04 -1.69 17.92
C PRO A 251 -4.69 -0.34 17.63
N LEU A 252 -5.58 0.07 18.54
CA LEU A 252 -6.25 1.35 18.46
C LEU A 252 -5.31 2.48 18.93
N TYR A 253 -5.44 3.65 18.31
CA TYR A 253 -4.70 4.85 18.70
C TYR A 253 -5.24 5.45 20.01
N ASP A 254 -4.35 6.00 20.84
CA ASP A 254 -4.70 6.95 21.89
C ASP A 254 -4.81 8.35 21.28
N TRP A 255 -5.97 8.65 20.68
CA TRP A 255 -6.21 9.91 20.01
C TRP A 255 -6.12 11.12 20.93
N GLU A 256 -6.43 10.96 22.23
CA GLU A 256 -6.29 12.05 23.20
C GLU A 256 -4.83 12.42 23.42
N ARG A 257 -3.95 11.43 23.56
CA ARG A 257 -2.52 11.65 23.69
C ARG A 257 -1.91 12.21 22.42
N MET A 258 -2.36 11.74 21.25
CA MET A 258 -1.93 12.30 19.96
C MET A 258 -2.32 13.76 19.82
N ARG A 259 -3.52 14.15 20.26
CA ARG A 259 -3.99 15.55 20.25
C ARG A 259 -3.12 16.43 21.15
N GLN A 260 -2.74 15.95 22.33
CA GLN A 260 -1.89 16.69 23.27
C GLN A 260 -0.51 17.04 22.67
N THR A 261 -0.03 16.26 21.72
CA THR A 261 1.22 16.50 20.99
C THR A 261 0.97 17.14 19.61
N ASP A 262 -0.23 17.68 19.38
CA ASP A 262 -0.62 18.24 18.07
C ASP A 262 -0.40 17.26 16.92
N TYR A 263 -0.71 15.98 17.18
CA TYR A 263 -0.57 14.88 16.22
C TYR A 263 0.84 14.74 15.63
N ALA A 264 1.89 15.04 16.39
CA ALA A 264 3.28 15.07 15.90
C ALA A 264 3.66 13.78 15.16
N TRP A 265 3.38 12.60 15.70
CA TRP A 265 3.66 11.32 15.06
C TRP A 265 2.93 11.17 13.69
N TRP A 266 1.68 11.59 13.61
CA TRP A 266 0.93 11.56 12.33
C TRP A 266 1.50 12.55 11.32
N LYS A 267 1.93 13.73 11.77
CA LYS A 267 2.60 14.71 10.91
C LYS A 267 3.92 14.16 10.36
N GLU A 268 4.70 13.45 11.16
CA GLU A 268 5.92 12.77 10.71
C GLU A 268 5.61 11.65 9.71
N ARG A 269 4.60 10.83 9.98
CA ARG A 269 4.16 9.75 9.10
C ARG A 269 3.70 10.26 7.74
N ILE A 270 2.88 11.32 7.72
CA ILE A 270 2.43 11.93 6.45
C ILE A 270 3.61 12.60 5.73
N ALA A 271 4.52 13.26 6.45
CA ALA A 271 5.72 13.83 5.84
C ALA A 271 6.60 12.74 5.19
N ALA A 272 6.77 11.61 5.85
CA ALA A 272 7.49 10.46 5.28
C ALA A 272 6.81 9.93 4.01
N ALA A 273 5.48 9.76 4.03
CA ALA A 273 4.72 9.36 2.85
C ALA A 273 4.81 10.39 1.71
N ALA A 274 4.80 11.69 2.02
CA ALA A 274 4.93 12.78 1.04
C ALA A 274 6.33 12.85 0.38
N ARG A 275 7.37 12.27 1.00
CA ARG A 275 8.67 12.08 0.35
C ARG A 275 8.63 10.99 -0.72
N LEU A 276 7.75 10.01 -0.55
CA LEU A 276 7.61 8.89 -1.48
C LEU A 276 6.61 9.21 -2.60
N PHE A 277 5.52 9.90 -2.27
CA PHE A 277 4.36 10.05 -3.14
C PHE A 277 3.96 11.51 -3.33
N ASP A 278 3.33 11.81 -4.47
CA ASP A 278 2.84 13.15 -4.81
C ASP A 278 1.38 13.36 -4.39
N VAL A 279 0.64 12.26 -4.32
CA VAL A 279 -0.73 12.20 -3.80
C VAL A 279 -0.82 11.01 -2.85
N ILE A 280 -1.50 11.14 -1.72
CA ILE A 280 -1.61 10.07 -0.73
C ILE A 280 -3.09 9.73 -0.52
N ARG A 281 -3.45 8.46 -0.77
CA ARG A 281 -4.74 7.90 -0.39
C ARG A 281 -4.68 7.50 1.09
N ILE A 282 -5.56 8.06 1.89
CA ILE A 282 -5.74 7.63 3.28
C ILE A 282 -6.78 6.51 3.27
N ASP A 283 -6.30 5.30 3.53
CA ASP A 283 -7.12 4.11 3.63
C ASP A 283 -8.01 4.17 4.87
N HIS A 284 -9.26 3.71 4.73
CA HIS A 284 -10.27 3.73 5.80
C HIS A 284 -10.49 5.11 6.45
N PHE A 285 -10.62 6.18 5.66
CA PHE A 285 -10.81 7.55 6.14
C PHE A 285 -11.93 7.69 7.17
N ARG A 286 -13.01 6.89 7.07
CA ARG A 286 -14.11 6.94 8.05
C ARG A 286 -13.64 6.72 9.50
N GLY A 287 -12.54 6.00 9.71
CA GLY A 287 -11.94 5.75 11.02
C GLY A 287 -11.50 7.03 11.73
N LEU A 288 -11.28 8.13 10.99
CA LEU A 288 -11.01 9.45 11.57
C LEU A 288 -12.27 10.07 12.20
N GLU A 289 -13.47 9.75 11.73
CA GLU A 289 -14.74 10.19 12.34
C GLU A 289 -15.18 9.24 13.46
N SER A 290 -15.28 7.95 13.13
CA SER A 290 -15.58 6.89 14.10
C SER A 290 -15.03 5.57 13.60
N TYR A 291 -14.46 4.80 14.51
CA TYR A 291 -13.84 3.52 14.26
C TYR A 291 -14.52 2.40 15.05
N TRP A 292 -14.46 1.18 14.51
CA TRP A 292 -15.00 0.00 15.14
C TRP A 292 -13.96 -0.59 16.08
N ALA A 293 -14.18 -0.46 17.37
CA ALA A 293 -13.29 -0.94 18.43
C ALA A 293 -13.75 -2.31 18.93
N ILE A 294 -12.91 -3.31 18.78
CA ILE A 294 -13.16 -4.70 19.16
C ILE A 294 -12.31 -5.02 20.39
N PRO A 295 -12.83 -5.63 21.45
CA PRO A 295 -12.03 -6.07 22.59
C PRO A 295 -10.90 -7.01 22.12
N TYR A 296 -9.69 -6.78 22.64
CA TYR A 296 -8.56 -7.67 22.31
C TYR A 296 -8.85 -9.10 22.81
N GLY A 297 -8.56 -10.08 21.95
CA GLY A 297 -8.82 -11.50 22.25
C GLY A 297 -10.15 -12.03 21.68
N ASP A 298 -11.07 -11.16 21.24
CA ASP A 298 -12.26 -11.59 20.53
C ASP A 298 -11.89 -12.31 19.23
N LYS A 299 -12.70 -13.29 18.82
CA LYS A 299 -12.46 -14.09 17.62
C LYS A 299 -13.17 -13.57 16.37
N THR A 300 -14.10 -12.65 16.54
CA THR A 300 -14.88 -12.00 15.48
C THR A 300 -15.05 -10.53 15.81
N ALA A 301 -15.47 -9.73 14.82
CA ALA A 301 -15.75 -8.33 15.02
C ALA A 301 -17.14 -8.03 15.63
N ARG A 302 -17.94 -9.04 15.95
CA ARG A 302 -19.33 -8.88 16.44
C ARG A 302 -19.42 -8.14 17.78
N GLY A 303 -18.43 -8.33 18.66
CA GLY A 303 -18.38 -7.72 20.00
C GLY A 303 -17.92 -6.27 20.01
N GLY A 304 -17.62 -5.68 18.88
CA GLY A 304 -17.14 -4.33 18.76
C GLY A 304 -18.18 -3.24 19.03
N LYS A 305 -17.70 -2.02 19.08
CA LYS A 305 -18.55 -0.81 19.25
C LYS A 305 -17.95 0.37 18.47
N TRP A 306 -18.82 1.27 18.02
CA TRP A 306 -18.36 2.53 17.44
C TRP A 306 -17.81 3.47 18.50
N VAL A 307 -16.62 4.00 18.25
CA VAL A 307 -15.93 4.99 19.07
C VAL A 307 -15.59 6.19 18.19
N LYS A 308 -15.80 7.41 18.69
CA LYS A 308 -15.46 8.64 17.96
C LYS A 308 -13.94 8.76 17.76
N GLY A 309 -13.55 9.11 16.55
CA GLY A 309 -12.18 9.42 16.19
C GLY A 309 -11.83 10.90 16.43
N PRO A 310 -10.67 11.35 15.97
CA PRO A 310 -10.19 12.73 16.16
C PRO A 310 -10.95 13.75 15.30
N GLY A 311 -11.63 13.32 14.25
CA GLY A 311 -12.50 14.15 13.42
C GLY A 311 -11.82 15.39 12.82
N HIS A 312 -12.54 16.51 12.89
CA HIS A 312 -12.10 17.79 12.31
C HIS A 312 -10.79 18.32 12.91
N ASP A 313 -10.47 18.00 14.17
CA ASP A 313 -9.20 18.44 14.78
C ASP A 313 -8.00 17.86 14.06
N PHE A 314 -8.05 16.56 13.70
CA PHE A 314 -7.00 15.91 12.94
C PHE A 314 -6.90 16.50 11.53
N VAL A 315 -8.04 16.63 10.82
CA VAL A 315 -8.07 17.18 9.46
C VAL A 315 -7.44 18.56 9.42
N ARG A 316 -7.84 19.44 10.35
CA ARG A 316 -7.27 20.80 10.47
C ARG A 316 -5.77 20.78 10.72
N ALA A 317 -5.29 19.96 11.66
CA ALA A 317 -3.86 19.85 11.98
C ALA A 317 -3.03 19.37 10.77
N MET A 318 -3.58 18.47 9.93
CA MET A 318 -2.91 18.03 8.70
C MET A 318 -2.92 19.12 7.62
N GLN A 319 -4.05 19.81 7.42
CA GLN A 319 -4.15 20.92 6.46
C GLN A 319 -3.24 22.09 6.80
N GLU A 320 -3.16 22.46 8.07
CA GLU A 320 -2.24 23.50 8.55
C GLU A 320 -0.77 23.15 8.32
N ARG A 321 -0.40 21.88 8.51
CA ARG A 321 0.98 21.41 8.34
C ARG A 321 1.37 21.18 6.89
N PHE A 322 0.40 20.76 6.05
CA PHE A 322 0.61 20.34 4.67
C PHE A 322 -0.43 20.99 3.73
N PRO A 323 -0.43 22.33 3.57
CA PRO A 323 -1.46 23.03 2.83
C PRO A 323 -1.54 22.66 1.34
N ASP A 324 -0.41 22.23 0.75
CA ASP A 324 -0.29 21.90 -0.67
C ASP A 324 -0.34 20.39 -0.96
N LEU A 325 -0.39 19.55 0.09
CA LEU A 325 -0.39 18.10 -0.09
C LEU A 325 -1.77 17.61 -0.53
N ARG A 326 -1.80 16.86 -1.61
CA ARG A 326 -3.03 16.26 -2.13
C ARG A 326 -3.30 14.94 -1.42
N LEU A 327 -4.45 14.86 -0.76
CA LEU A 327 -4.91 13.66 -0.06
C LEU A 327 -6.21 13.16 -0.70
N ILE A 328 -6.39 11.85 -0.75
CA ILE A 328 -7.61 11.16 -1.17
C ILE A 328 -8.19 10.48 0.07
N ALA A 329 -9.49 10.66 0.30
CA ALA A 329 -10.21 9.99 1.38
C ALA A 329 -10.82 8.69 0.85
N GLU A 330 -10.39 7.53 1.37
CA GLU A 330 -11.11 6.28 1.11
C GLU A 330 -12.37 6.26 1.99
N ASP A 331 -13.50 6.55 1.37
CA ASP A 331 -14.82 6.66 1.99
C ASP A 331 -15.78 5.56 1.50
N LEU A 332 -15.25 4.35 1.32
CA LEU A 332 -16.05 3.19 0.91
C LEU A 332 -16.81 2.57 2.10
N GLY A 333 -17.82 1.76 1.80
CA GLY A 333 -18.60 1.03 2.79
C GLY A 333 -19.73 1.85 3.42
N PHE A 334 -20.05 1.58 4.69
CA PHE A 334 -21.18 2.22 5.39
C PHE A 334 -20.82 3.64 5.83
N LEU A 335 -21.48 4.64 5.25
CA LEU A 335 -21.27 6.06 5.55
C LEU A 335 -22.43 6.63 6.37
N THR A 336 -22.09 7.31 7.47
CA THR A 336 -23.02 8.15 8.22
C THR A 336 -22.96 9.61 7.73
N ASP A 337 -23.97 10.39 8.05
CA ASP A 337 -23.98 11.82 7.72
C ASP A 337 -22.77 12.56 8.31
N ASP A 338 -22.27 12.13 9.48
CA ASP A 338 -21.09 12.73 10.12
C ASP A 338 -19.81 12.41 9.33
N VAL A 339 -19.65 11.19 8.81
CA VAL A 339 -18.53 10.82 7.95
C VAL A 339 -18.55 11.61 6.63
N ILE A 340 -19.74 11.72 6.01
CA ILE A 340 -19.93 12.49 4.79
C ILE A 340 -19.61 13.97 5.02
N ARG A 341 -20.00 14.51 6.18
CA ARG A 341 -19.70 15.89 6.56
C ARG A 341 -18.20 16.09 6.74
N LEU A 342 -17.52 15.20 7.50
CA LEU A 342 -16.08 15.29 7.71
C LEU A 342 -15.33 15.24 6.37
N GLN A 343 -15.71 14.33 5.46
CA GLN A 343 -15.10 14.21 4.13
C GLN A 343 -15.31 15.50 3.31
N LYS A 344 -16.52 16.06 3.29
CA LYS A 344 -16.79 17.33 2.58
C LYS A 344 -16.00 18.49 3.16
N ASP A 345 -15.98 18.61 4.48
CA ASP A 345 -15.29 19.69 5.18
C ASP A 345 -13.76 19.59 5.04
N SER A 346 -13.22 18.38 4.85
CA SER A 346 -11.81 18.18 4.54
C SER A 346 -11.43 18.68 3.15
N GLY A 347 -12.37 18.77 2.21
CA GLY A 347 -12.10 19.07 0.80
C GLY A 347 -11.35 17.96 0.05
N TRP A 348 -10.98 16.87 0.71
CA TRP A 348 -10.30 15.75 0.08
C TRP A 348 -11.28 14.94 -0.77
N PRO A 349 -10.94 14.57 -2.03
CA PRO A 349 -11.83 13.78 -2.87
C PRO A 349 -12.10 12.41 -2.25
N GLY A 350 -13.37 12.00 -2.25
CA GLY A 350 -13.79 10.66 -1.92
C GLY A 350 -13.69 9.71 -3.13
N MET A 351 -13.94 8.43 -2.91
CA MET A 351 -13.82 7.37 -3.92
C MET A 351 -15.17 6.91 -4.46
N LYS A 352 -15.21 6.56 -5.72
CA LYS A 352 -16.35 5.94 -6.41
C LYS A 352 -15.87 4.71 -7.16
N VAL A 353 -16.46 3.56 -6.87
CA VAL A 353 -16.08 2.27 -7.48
C VAL A 353 -17.21 1.81 -8.41
N LEU A 354 -16.91 1.65 -9.69
CA LEU A 354 -17.92 1.28 -10.70
C LEU A 354 -18.53 -0.11 -10.46
N GLU A 355 -17.76 -1.06 -9.98
CA GLU A 355 -18.29 -2.40 -9.65
C GLU A 355 -19.39 -2.37 -8.59
N PHE A 356 -19.40 -1.37 -7.69
CA PHE A 356 -20.44 -1.21 -6.67
C PHE A 356 -21.71 -0.49 -7.20
N ALA A 357 -21.68 0.01 -8.43
CA ALA A 357 -22.76 0.84 -8.97
C ALA A 357 -24.02 0.04 -9.33
N PHE A 358 -23.89 -1.24 -9.69
CA PHE A 358 -24.93 -1.98 -10.41
C PHE A 358 -25.70 -3.00 -9.57
N ASP A 359 -25.68 -2.85 -8.24
CA ASP A 359 -26.61 -3.59 -7.40
C ASP A 359 -28.01 -2.99 -7.53
N SER A 360 -28.90 -3.70 -8.22
CA SER A 360 -30.26 -3.23 -8.50
C SER A 360 -31.19 -3.29 -7.28
N ARG A 361 -30.75 -3.84 -6.16
CA ARG A 361 -31.56 -4.01 -4.93
C ARG A 361 -31.69 -2.70 -4.16
N GLU A 362 -30.74 -1.78 -4.31
CA GLU A 362 -30.68 -0.53 -3.57
C GLU A 362 -30.30 0.66 -4.46
N PRO A 363 -30.71 1.89 -4.13
CA PRO A 363 -30.21 3.09 -4.79
C PRO A 363 -28.70 3.23 -4.52
N SER A 364 -27.88 3.20 -5.57
CA SER A 364 -26.43 3.28 -5.45
C SER A 364 -25.88 4.70 -5.61
N ASN A 365 -25.06 5.14 -4.67
CA ASN A 365 -24.29 6.39 -4.77
C ASN A 365 -23.07 6.28 -5.69
N TYR A 366 -22.81 5.08 -6.22
CA TYR A 366 -21.71 4.79 -7.13
C TYR A 366 -22.10 4.91 -8.61
N LEU A 367 -23.37 5.23 -8.93
CA LEU A 367 -23.80 5.46 -10.31
C LEU A 367 -23.18 6.76 -10.87
N PRO A 368 -22.55 6.75 -12.04
CA PRO A 368 -21.84 7.89 -12.61
C PRO A 368 -22.61 9.21 -12.67
N HIS A 369 -23.94 9.18 -12.88
CA HIS A 369 -24.75 10.42 -12.90
C HIS A 369 -24.88 11.11 -11.52
N ARG A 370 -24.45 10.44 -10.43
CA ARG A 370 -24.46 10.99 -9.06
C ARG A 370 -23.10 11.51 -8.62
N TYR A 371 -22.08 11.40 -9.48
CA TYR A 371 -20.75 11.88 -9.13
C TYR A 371 -20.70 13.41 -9.04
N ILE A 372 -19.79 13.88 -8.22
CA ILE A 372 -19.34 15.26 -8.17
C ILE A 372 -17.93 15.32 -8.78
N ARG A 373 -17.47 16.50 -9.20
CA ARG A 373 -16.13 16.65 -9.78
C ARG A 373 -15.04 16.22 -8.81
N ASN A 374 -15.10 16.72 -7.57
CA ASN A 374 -14.14 16.40 -6.52
C ASN A 374 -14.32 14.94 -6.01
N CYS A 375 -14.09 13.97 -6.87
CA CYS A 375 -14.02 12.55 -6.51
C CYS A 375 -13.09 11.80 -7.44
N ILE A 376 -12.64 10.64 -6.98
CA ILE A 376 -11.83 9.71 -7.77
C ILE A 376 -12.73 8.53 -8.17
N CYS A 377 -12.89 8.30 -9.47
CA CYS A 377 -13.61 7.15 -10.00
C CYS A 377 -12.64 5.99 -10.21
N TYR A 378 -12.95 4.81 -9.71
CA TYR A 378 -12.22 3.57 -9.91
C TYR A 378 -13.06 2.57 -10.72
N SER A 379 -12.41 1.75 -11.57
CA SER A 379 -13.06 0.55 -12.11
C SER A 379 -13.37 -0.43 -10.98
N GLY A 380 -12.36 -0.81 -10.25
CA GLY A 380 -12.30 -1.58 -9.02
C GLY A 380 -10.99 -1.24 -8.29
N THR A 381 -10.85 -1.62 -7.02
CA THR A 381 -9.62 -1.48 -6.23
C THR A 381 -8.87 -2.83 -6.21
N HIS A 382 -7.73 -2.88 -5.53
CA HIS A 382 -6.98 -4.13 -5.32
C HIS A 382 -7.76 -5.20 -4.56
N ASP A 383 -8.83 -4.84 -3.85
CA ASP A 383 -9.71 -5.74 -3.09
C ASP A 383 -10.88 -6.27 -3.92
N ASN A 384 -11.16 -5.62 -5.04
CA ASN A 384 -12.24 -6.03 -5.94
C ASN A 384 -11.81 -7.17 -6.87
N GLU A 385 -12.78 -7.76 -7.54
CA GLU A 385 -12.54 -8.56 -8.74
C GLU A 385 -11.84 -7.72 -9.82
N THR A 386 -11.28 -8.38 -10.84
CA THR A 386 -11.06 -7.71 -12.12
C THR A 386 -12.40 -7.53 -12.83
N LEU A 387 -12.53 -6.55 -13.72
CA LEU A 387 -13.77 -6.36 -14.49
C LEU A 387 -14.20 -7.61 -15.26
N ALA A 388 -13.27 -8.38 -15.79
CA ALA A 388 -13.57 -9.65 -16.49
C ALA A 388 -14.13 -10.68 -15.49
N GLN A 389 -13.58 -10.78 -14.30
CA GLN A 389 -14.10 -11.67 -13.25
C GLN A 389 -15.47 -11.19 -12.78
N TRP A 390 -15.64 -9.90 -12.49
CA TRP A 390 -16.91 -9.31 -12.07
C TRP A 390 -18.02 -9.58 -13.10
N LEU A 391 -17.77 -9.35 -14.40
CA LEU A 391 -18.72 -9.64 -15.48
C LEU A 391 -19.11 -11.11 -15.56
N ALA A 392 -18.20 -12.03 -15.23
CA ALA A 392 -18.47 -13.47 -15.23
C ALA A 392 -19.25 -13.94 -13.98
N GLN A 393 -19.08 -13.31 -12.84
CA GLN A 393 -19.58 -13.76 -11.54
C GLN A 393 -20.79 -12.97 -11.03
N THR A 394 -20.98 -11.71 -11.49
CA THR A 394 -22.13 -10.90 -11.09
C THR A 394 -23.44 -11.50 -11.57
N SER A 395 -24.56 -11.17 -10.92
CA SER A 395 -25.89 -11.65 -11.32
C SER A 395 -26.24 -11.17 -12.74
N GLU A 396 -27.06 -11.98 -13.44
CA GLU A 396 -27.56 -11.61 -14.76
C GLU A 396 -28.29 -10.26 -14.72
N THR A 397 -29.06 -10.00 -13.66
CA THR A 397 -29.78 -8.73 -13.47
C THR A 397 -28.82 -7.56 -13.33
N ALA A 398 -27.75 -7.68 -12.52
CA ALA A 398 -26.77 -6.62 -12.36
C ALA A 398 -25.99 -6.36 -13.66
N ARG A 399 -25.61 -7.42 -14.38
CA ARG A 399 -24.94 -7.32 -15.67
C ARG A 399 -25.82 -6.65 -16.72
N ALA A 400 -27.10 -7.05 -16.83
CA ALA A 400 -28.06 -6.44 -17.74
C ALA A 400 -28.28 -4.95 -17.42
N TYR A 401 -28.41 -4.63 -16.12
CA TYR A 401 -28.51 -3.23 -15.67
C TYR A 401 -27.27 -2.40 -16.04
N ALA A 402 -26.07 -2.93 -15.80
CA ALA A 402 -24.85 -2.27 -16.19
C ALA A 402 -24.77 -2.06 -17.72
N ALA A 403 -25.14 -3.09 -18.50
CA ALA A 403 -25.11 -3.03 -19.95
C ALA A 403 -26.07 -1.96 -20.51
N GLU A 404 -27.30 -1.91 -20.01
CA GLU A 404 -28.30 -0.92 -20.41
C GLU A 404 -27.88 0.50 -19.97
N TYR A 405 -27.50 0.67 -18.70
CA TYR A 405 -27.16 1.98 -18.12
C TYR A 405 -25.92 2.60 -18.77
N LEU A 406 -24.85 1.82 -19.01
CA LEU A 406 -23.60 2.29 -19.60
C LEU A 406 -23.55 2.20 -21.12
N GLY A 407 -24.56 1.60 -21.78
CA GLY A 407 -24.58 1.38 -23.22
C GLY A 407 -23.45 0.44 -23.65
N LEU A 408 -23.24 -0.67 -22.91
CA LEU A 408 -22.19 -1.64 -23.21
C LEU A 408 -22.57 -2.45 -24.47
N THR A 409 -21.58 -2.75 -25.30
CA THR A 409 -21.76 -3.55 -26.52
C THR A 409 -20.71 -4.66 -26.62
N GLU A 410 -21.07 -5.76 -27.28
CA GLU A 410 -20.14 -6.85 -27.55
C GLU A 410 -18.99 -6.40 -28.48
N GLN A 411 -19.27 -5.47 -29.39
CA GLN A 411 -18.28 -4.96 -30.34
C GLN A 411 -17.15 -4.20 -29.64
N GLU A 412 -17.46 -3.40 -28.62
CA GLU A 412 -16.46 -2.67 -27.80
C GLU A 412 -15.79 -3.62 -26.82
N GLY A 413 -16.53 -4.60 -26.31
CA GLY A 413 -16.22 -5.43 -25.16
C GLY A 413 -16.70 -4.78 -23.85
N TYR A 414 -17.43 -5.54 -23.02
CA TYR A 414 -18.10 -5.00 -21.82
C TYR A 414 -17.12 -4.35 -20.83
N ALA A 415 -15.97 -4.98 -20.57
CA ALA A 415 -14.95 -4.40 -19.71
C ALA A 415 -14.46 -3.02 -20.24
N TRP A 416 -14.19 -2.93 -21.54
CA TRP A 416 -13.78 -1.67 -22.17
C TRP A 416 -14.87 -0.60 -22.14
N GLY A 417 -16.14 -0.98 -22.26
CA GLY A 417 -17.27 -0.06 -22.10
C GLY A 417 -17.40 0.50 -20.68
N ILE A 418 -17.11 -0.33 -19.65
CA ILE A 418 -17.05 0.14 -18.25
C ILE A 418 -15.88 1.13 -18.07
N LEU A 419 -14.68 0.80 -18.56
CA LEU A 419 -13.52 1.68 -18.53
C LEU A 419 -13.79 3.03 -19.22
N ARG A 420 -14.41 2.99 -20.42
CA ARG A 420 -14.86 4.18 -21.13
C ARG A 420 -15.81 5.03 -20.29
N SER A 421 -16.74 4.40 -19.58
CA SER A 421 -17.72 5.10 -18.76
C SER A 421 -17.07 5.81 -17.56
N GLY A 422 -16.01 5.21 -16.99
CA GLY A 422 -15.18 5.86 -15.97
C GLY A 422 -14.49 7.13 -16.52
N LEU A 423 -13.88 7.02 -17.71
CA LEU A 423 -13.25 8.17 -18.38
C LEU A 423 -14.27 9.27 -18.76
N ALA A 424 -15.48 8.88 -19.15
CA ALA A 424 -16.56 9.81 -19.52
C ALA A 424 -17.27 10.46 -18.31
N SER A 425 -16.99 9.99 -17.09
CA SER A 425 -17.61 10.52 -15.88
C SER A 425 -17.15 11.96 -15.58
N VAL A 426 -17.88 12.64 -14.70
CA VAL A 426 -17.51 14.00 -14.23
C VAL A 426 -16.41 14.00 -13.17
N ALA A 427 -16.00 12.84 -12.67
CA ALA A 427 -14.92 12.72 -11.69
C ALA A 427 -13.63 13.37 -12.22
N ASP A 428 -12.94 14.12 -11.39
CA ASP A 428 -11.69 14.79 -11.81
C ASP A 428 -10.59 13.77 -12.16
N THR A 429 -10.61 12.59 -11.54
CA THR A 429 -9.64 11.52 -11.82
C THR A 429 -10.35 10.17 -12.01
N PHE A 430 -9.88 9.40 -12.99
CA PHE A 430 -10.27 8.00 -13.20
C PHE A 430 -9.05 7.09 -13.07
N ILE A 431 -9.17 6.06 -12.26
CA ILE A 431 -8.12 5.05 -12.01
C ILE A 431 -8.67 3.66 -12.30
N ALA A 432 -7.94 2.87 -13.07
CA ALA A 432 -8.31 1.48 -13.35
C ALA A 432 -7.17 0.53 -13.00
N GLN A 433 -7.53 -0.69 -12.61
CA GLN A 433 -6.58 -1.78 -12.49
C GLN A 433 -5.96 -2.07 -13.87
N LEU A 434 -4.65 -2.32 -13.93
CA LEU A 434 -4.00 -2.69 -15.19
C LEU A 434 -4.61 -3.98 -15.77
N GLN A 435 -4.99 -4.90 -14.91
CA GLN A 435 -5.65 -6.16 -15.25
C GLN A 435 -6.92 -5.95 -16.10
N ASP A 436 -7.67 -4.87 -15.80
CA ASP A 436 -8.90 -4.55 -16.53
C ASP A 436 -8.62 -4.12 -17.97
N TYR A 437 -7.57 -3.32 -18.19
CA TYR A 437 -7.12 -2.96 -19.54
C TYR A 437 -6.60 -4.14 -20.34
N LEU A 438 -6.02 -5.13 -19.65
CA LEU A 438 -5.52 -6.36 -20.25
C LEU A 438 -6.61 -7.43 -20.41
N GLY A 439 -7.81 -7.23 -19.87
CA GLY A 439 -8.90 -8.20 -19.92
C GLY A 439 -8.63 -9.48 -19.13
N LEU A 440 -7.82 -9.41 -18.08
CA LEU A 440 -7.44 -10.57 -17.27
C LEU A 440 -8.55 -10.93 -16.27
N GLY A 441 -8.72 -12.23 -16.00
CA GLY A 441 -9.76 -12.77 -15.15
C GLY A 441 -9.32 -12.93 -13.67
N ALA A 442 -9.97 -13.89 -13.00
CA ALA A 442 -9.77 -14.17 -11.57
C ALA A 442 -8.32 -14.56 -11.21
N GLU A 443 -7.57 -15.09 -12.17
CA GLU A 443 -6.17 -15.45 -12.01
C GLU A 443 -5.27 -14.23 -11.73
N ALA A 444 -5.74 -13.04 -12.11
CA ALA A 444 -5.00 -11.79 -11.95
C ALA A 444 -5.52 -10.91 -10.80
N ARG A 445 -6.52 -11.37 -10.03
CA ARG A 445 -6.98 -10.65 -8.85
C ARG A 445 -5.85 -10.48 -7.83
N MET A 446 -5.71 -9.26 -7.28
CA MET A 446 -4.63 -8.92 -6.36
C MET A 446 -4.90 -9.44 -4.94
N ASN A 447 -6.11 -9.21 -4.41
CA ASN A 447 -6.48 -9.60 -3.05
C ASN A 447 -7.94 -10.05 -2.96
N THR A 448 -8.19 -11.00 -2.05
CA THR A 448 -9.53 -11.37 -1.61
C THR A 448 -9.66 -11.05 -0.12
N PRO A 449 -10.35 -9.96 0.25
CA PRO A 449 -10.46 -9.51 1.64
C PRO A 449 -10.97 -10.62 2.59
N GLY A 450 -10.45 -10.61 3.82
CA GLY A 450 -10.83 -11.57 4.84
C GLY A 450 -10.30 -12.99 4.63
N THR A 451 -9.37 -13.20 3.68
CA THR A 451 -8.74 -14.50 3.43
C THR A 451 -7.23 -14.42 3.59
N LEU A 452 -6.65 -15.53 4.06
CA LEU A 452 -5.21 -15.76 4.02
C LEU A 452 -4.94 -16.81 2.94
N SER A 453 -4.26 -16.42 1.87
CA SER A 453 -4.01 -17.26 0.70
C SER A 453 -2.70 -16.87 0.04
N ASP A 454 -2.00 -17.85 -0.50
CA ASP A 454 -0.80 -17.68 -1.34
C ASP A 454 -1.08 -16.95 -2.67
N ARG A 455 -2.36 -16.78 -3.02
CA ARG A 455 -2.78 -16.01 -4.19
C ARG A 455 -2.87 -14.52 -3.91
N ASN A 456 -3.12 -14.12 -2.67
CA ASN A 456 -3.19 -12.71 -2.31
C ASN A 456 -1.81 -12.06 -2.47
N TRP A 457 -1.78 -10.84 -3.01
CA TRP A 457 -0.60 -9.99 -3.18
C TRP A 457 0.48 -10.56 -4.10
N SER A 458 0.24 -11.71 -4.76
CA SER A 458 1.23 -12.47 -5.51
C SER A 458 1.14 -12.32 -7.03
N TRP A 459 0.10 -11.66 -7.56
CA TRP A 459 -0.06 -11.51 -9.00
C TRP A 459 1.10 -10.75 -9.63
N ARG A 460 1.55 -11.24 -10.80
CA ARG A 460 2.60 -10.61 -11.61
C ARG A 460 2.17 -10.43 -13.05
N LEU A 461 2.53 -9.27 -13.60
CA LEU A 461 2.42 -9.00 -15.04
C LEU A 461 3.41 -9.90 -15.80
N GLN A 462 2.92 -10.55 -16.85
CA GLN A 462 3.80 -11.32 -17.72
C GLN A 462 4.48 -10.40 -18.76
N PRO A 463 5.74 -10.67 -19.12
CA PRO A 463 6.46 -9.91 -20.13
C PRO A 463 5.68 -9.85 -21.47
N GLY A 464 5.77 -8.73 -22.17
CA GLY A 464 5.19 -8.55 -23.49
C GLY A 464 3.70 -8.17 -23.53
N LEU A 465 3.01 -8.07 -22.40
CA LEU A 465 1.59 -7.65 -22.37
C LEU A 465 1.40 -6.13 -22.52
N LEU A 466 2.40 -5.32 -22.22
CA LEU A 466 2.35 -3.86 -22.39
C LEU A 466 2.76 -3.50 -23.83
N THR A 467 1.82 -3.64 -24.75
CA THR A 467 2.10 -3.40 -26.17
C THR A 467 1.91 -1.95 -26.58
N ALA A 468 2.53 -1.55 -27.70
CA ALA A 468 2.34 -0.23 -28.28
C ALA A 468 0.88 0.00 -28.71
N GLU A 469 0.18 -1.06 -29.18
CA GLU A 469 -1.26 -0.99 -29.52
C GLU A 469 -2.11 -0.67 -28.30
N LEU A 470 -1.82 -1.29 -27.15
CA LEU A 470 -2.51 -0.98 -25.91
C LEU A 470 -2.26 0.47 -25.48
N ALA A 471 -1.01 0.91 -25.48
CA ALA A 471 -0.67 2.30 -25.18
C ALA A 471 -1.39 3.30 -26.10
N HIS A 472 -1.43 3.01 -27.42
CA HIS A 472 -2.13 3.83 -28.40
C HIS A 472 -3.64 3.86 -28.15
N ARG A 473 -4.25 2.71 -27.83
CA ARG A 473 -5.69 2.64 -27.51
C ARG A 473 -6.02 3.47 -26.28
N LEU A 474 -5.23 3.36 -25.22
CA LEU A 474 -5.40 4.14 -23.98
C LEU A 474 -5.28 5.65 -24.25
N ARG A 475 -4.21 6.05 -24.95
CA ARG A 475 -3.99 7.46 -25.31
C ARG A 475 -5.13 8.03 -26.13
N ARG A 476 -5.64 7.26 -27.11
CA ARG A 476 -6.79 7.67 -27.92
C ARG A 476 -8.04 7.90 -27.05
N MET A 477 -8.30 7.01 -26.08
CA MET A 477 -9.44 7.16 -25.15
C MET A 477 -9.26 8.41 -24.26
N ASN A 478 -8.07 8.62 -23.70
CA ASN A 478 -7.77 9.80 -22.90
C ASN A 478 -7.92 11.09 -23.71
N THR A 479 -7.47 11.11 -24.97
CA THR A 479 -7.68 12.25 -25.89
C THR A 479 -9.16 12.52 -26.11
N MET A 480 -9.96 11.47 -26.36
CA MET A 480 -11.39 11.58 -26.67
C MET A 480 -12.19 12.21 -25.49
N TYR A 481 -11.78 11.92 -24.26
CA TYR A 481 -12.44 12.40 -23.04
C TYR A 481 -11.70 13.56 -22.37
N GLU A 482 -10.78 14.21 -23.10
CA GLU A 482 -10.02 15.39 -22.61
C GLU A 482 -9.28 15.11 -21.27
N ARG A 483 -8.66 13.91 -21.20
CA ARG A 483 -7.91 13.40 -20.04
C ARG A 483 -6.39 13.37 -20.28
N LEU A 484 -5.87 14.10 -21.29
CA LEU A 484 -4.43 14.25 -21.57
C LEU A 484 -3.85 15.47 -20.87
#